data_52bd40ef65549035fabd44eaa2f54bb5
#
_entry.id   52bd40ef65549035fabd44eaa2f54bb5
#
_cell.length_a   1.000
_cell.length_b   1.000
_cell.length_c   1.000
_cell.angle_alpha   90.00
_cell.angle_beta   90.00
_cell.angle_gamma   90.00
#
_symmetry.space_group_name_H-M   'P 1'
#
loop_
_entity.id
_entity.type
_entity.pdbx_description
1 polymer ?
#
loop_
_entity_poly.entity_id
_entity_poly.type
_entity_poly.pdbx_seq_one_letter_code
_entity_poly.pdbx_strand_id
1 'polypeptide(L)'
;MSARRCPRCQLLFEPPARFCARDGTPLADVETQQRRSLPSLDDPSVPLPPTLHLDQVIDDRYRVVRRLGEGGMSFVYQGRDQVANSDVAIKILTPRLAADPASVQRLKREALLAERFDHPNVCRILHVGETADGMLYLTMPYLRGESLNDSETRRGPYPVDEAVMLLVQVCHGLQHAHDLGVIHRDLKPENIMLVPDDAVPGGIRAVVMDFGLGKAIQPDPDLVRLTQTGIILGTPEFMSPEQVRGEKIDARSDIFGLGVVAFELFTGQLPFAGRTSQESMMSRLRGRPRAARSVRPDLPSRLEAVLNRAMALSPDQRYQSMQAFADDLGTADEKGFFRRLFGR
;
A
#
# COMPACT_ATOMS: atom_id res chain seq x y z
N MET A 1 -19.72 -18.70 -23.75
CA MET A 1 -18.42 -18.71 -23.03
C MET A 1 -18.36 -17.43 -22.20
N SER A 2 -18.28 -17.54 -20.88
CA SER A 2 -18.35 -16.41 -19.97
C SER A 2 -17.01 -15.65 -19.91
N ALA A 3 -17.08 -14.34 -19.73
CA ALA A 3 -15.90 -13.50 -19.49
C ALA A 3 -15.19 -13.98 -18.21
N ARG A 4 -13.86 -13.84 -18.15
CA ARG A 4 -13.02 -14.23 -17.04
C ARG A 4 -12.54 -12.99 -16.31
N ARG A 5 -12.56 -13.01 -14.98
CA ARG A 5 -12.12 -11.88 -14.16
C ARG A 5 -10.75 -12.19 -13.58
N CYS A 6 -9.82 -11.23 -13.68
CA CYS A 6 -8.56 -11.32 -12.96
C CYS A 6 -8.83 -11.23 -11.44
N PRO A 7 -8.38 -12.20 -10.64
CA PRO A 7 -8.60 -12.15 -9.19
C PRO A 7 -7.81 -11.01 -8.51
N ARG A 8 -6.79 -10.49 -9.18
CA ARG A 8 -5.91 -9.46 -8.64
C ARG A 8 -6.38 -8.04 -9.01
N CYS A 9 -6.53 -7.74 -10.29
CA CYS A 9 -6.88 -6.39 -10.74
C CYS A 9 -8.37 -6.22 -11.10
N GLN A 10 -9.19 -7.27 -10.93
CA GLN A 10 -10.63 -7.31 -11.18
C GLN A 10 -11.05 -7.02 -12.64
N LEU A 11 -10.11 -6.79 -13.56
CA LEU A 11 -10.41 -6.59 -14.97
C LEU A 11 -11.06 -7.82 -15.59
N LEU A 12 -12.02 -7.60 -16.50
CA LEU A 12 -12.70 -8.64 -17.26
C LEU A 12 -11.97 -8.87 -18.58
N PHE A 13 -11.80 -10.13 -18.94
CA PHE A 13 -11.17 -10.58 -20.18
C PHE A 13 -12.10 -11.52 -20.94
N GLU A 14 -12.19 -11.33 -22.23
CA GLU A 14 -12.97 -12.24 -23.09
C GLU A 14 -12.15 -13.50 -23.44
N PRO A 15 -12.81 -14.65 -23.66
CA PRO A 15 -12.14 -15.83 -24.18
C PRO A 15 -11.47 -15.54 -25.54
N PRO A 16 -10.28 -16.13 -25.83
CA PRO A 16 -9.66 -17.26 -25.14
C PRO A 16 -8.61 -16.89 -24.07
N ALA A 17 -8.60 -15.65 -23.54
CA ALA A 17 -7.61 -15.21 -22.57
C ALA A 17 -7.54 -16.18 -21.37
N ARG A 18 -6.33 -16.66 -21.05
CA ARG A 18 -6.04 -17.53 -19.91
C ARG A 18 -5.29 -16.84 -18.79
N PHE A 19 -4.70 -15.68 -19.07
CA PHE A 19 -3.90 -14.88 -18.14
C PHE A 19 -4.28 -13.42 -18.27
N CYS A 20 -4.18 -12.68 -17.17
CA CYS A 20 -4.35 -11.23 -17.13
C CYS A 20 -3.26 -10.56 -17.96
N ALA A 21 -3.64 -9.72 -18.92
CA ALA A 21 -2.69 -9.00 -19.75
C ALA A 21 -1.90 -7.95 -18.95
N ARG A 22 -2.42 -7.53 -17.79
CA ARG A 22 -1.81 -6.51 -16.93
C ARG A 22 -0.74 -7.08 -16.01
N ASP A 23 -1.00 -8.22 -15.37
CA ASP A 23 -0.16 -8.74 -14.27
C ASP A 23 0.22 -10.21 -14.42
N GLY A 24 -0.17 -10.86 -15.54
CA GLY A 24 0.14 -12.26 -15.80
C GLY A 24 -0.64 -13.26 -14.93
N THR A 25 -1.56 -12.80 -14.08
CA THR A 25 -2.32 -13.66 -13.18
C THR A 25 -3.19 -14.62 -14.00
N PRO A 26 -3.22 -15.94 -13.68
CA PRO A 26 -4.16 -16.87 -14.32
C PRO A 26 -5.60 -16.42 -14.10
N LEU A 27 -6.37 -16.36 -15.18
CA LEU A 27 -7.78 -16.02 -15.15
C LEU A 27 -8.60 -17.27 -14.84
N ALA A 28 -9.42 -17.21 -13.79
CA ALA A 28 -10.38 -18.24 -13.47
C ALA A 28 -11.77 -17.88 -14.03
N ASP A 29 -12.55 -18.89 -14.36
CA ASP A 29 -13.94 -18.67 -14.72
C ASP A 29 -14.69 -18.09 -13.51
N VAL A 30 -15.61 -17.16 -13.74
CA VAL A 30 -16.34 -16.45 -12.67
C VAL A 30 -17.06 -17.45 -11.74
N GLU A 31 -17.55 -18.56 -12.27
CA GLU A 31 -18.19 -19.63 -11.50
C GLU A 31 -17.22 -20.39 -10.58
N THR A 32 -15.92 -20.48 -10.96
CA THR A 32 -14.89 -21.18 -10.16
C THR A 32 -14.38 -20.29 -9.03
N GLN A 33 -14.44 -18.97 -9.17
CA GLN A 33 -14.05 -18.04 -8.09
C GLN A 33 -15.06 -18.07 -6.93
N GLN A 34 -16.35 -18.31 -7.22
CA GLN A 34 -17.36 -18.48 -6.15
C GLN A 34 -17.20 -19.77 -5.35
N ARG A 35 -16.45 -20.77 -5.87
CA ARG A 35 -16.24 -22.08 -5.23
C ARG A 35 -14.86 -22.29 -4.58
N ARG A 36 -13.88 -21.38 -4.72
CA ARG A 36 -12.72 -21.39 -3.84
C ARG A 36 -13.15 -20.75 -2.52
N SER A 37 -13.87 -21.56 -1.77
CA SER A 37 -14.24 -21.30 -0.39
C SER A 37 -13.00 -20.86 0.39
N LEU A 38 -13.10 -19.69 0.99
CA LEU A 38 -12.52 -19.41 2.30
C LEU A 38 -12.61 -20.67 3.16
N PRO A 39 -11.65 -20.94 4.07
CA PRO A 39 -11.81 -22.01 5.03
C PRO A 39 -13.20 -21.87 5.62
N SER A 40 -13.93 -22.98 5.67
CA SER A 40 -15.33 -23.04 6.07
C SER A 40 -15.54 -22.17 7.31
N LEU A 41 -16.49 -21.25 7.23
CA LEU A 41 -16.96 -20.47 8.38
C LEU A 41 -17.53 -21.38 9.51
N ASP A 42 -17.59 -22.67 9.26
CA ASP A 42 -18.08 -23.72 10.17
C ASP A 42 -16.95 -24.38 10.98
N ASP A 43 -15.69 -23.89 10.90
CA ASP A 43 -14.64 -24.34 11.83
C ASP A 43 -14.83 -23.62 13.18
N PRO A 44 -15.34 -24.32 14.22
CA PRO A 44 -15.63 -23.71 15.51
C PRO A 44 -14.37 -23.24 16.25
N SER A 45 -13.18 -23.52 15.75
CA SER A 45 -11.90 -23.06 16.30
C SER A 45 -11.45 -21.70 15.76
N VAL A 46 -12.07 -21.19 14.70
CA VAL A 46 -11.78 -19.87 14.14
C VAL A 46 -12.76 -18.86 14.74
N PRO A 47 -12.30 -17.90 15.57
CA PRO A 47 -13.17 -16.84 16.07
C PRO A 47 -13.81 -16.14 14.88
N LEU A 48 -15.14 -16.04 14.90
CA LEU A 48 -15.86 -15.28 13.87
C LEU A 48 -15.30 -13.87 13.80
N PRO A 49 -15.08 -13.34 12.60
CA PRO A 49 -14.61 -11.97 12.45
C PRO A 49 -15.60 -11.02 13.16
N PRO A 50 -15.09 -10.00 13.85
CA PRO A 50 -15.94 -9.03 14.52
C PRO A 50 -16.79 -8.30 13.49
N THR A 51 -18.04 -8.66 13.40
CA THR A 51 -19.01 -7.92 12.60
C THR A 51 -19.57 -6.81 13.45
N LEU A 52 -19.02 -5.60 13.30
CA LEU A 52 -19.71 -4.43 13.80
C LEU A 52 -21.03 -4.25 13.04
N HIS A 53 -22.08 -4.05 13.80
CA HIS A 53 -23.39 -3.73 13.22
C HIS A 53 -23.47 -2.26 12.82
N LEU A 54 -24.26 -1.96 11.82
CA LEU A 54 -24.61 -0.58 11.48
C LEU A 54 -25.23 0.08 12.73
N ASP A 55 -24.92 1.34 12.92
CA ASP A 55 -25.32 2.16 14.07
C ASP A 55 -24.74 1.73 15.42
N GLN A 56 -23.93 0.67 15.50
CA GLN A 56 -23.20 0.35 16.73
C GLN A 56 -22.28 1.52 17.10
N VAL A 57 -22.23 1.84 18.41
CA VAL A 57 -21.32 2.87 18.94
C VAL A 57 -20.17 2.19 19.68
N ILE A 58 -18.94 2.55 19.31
CA ILE A 58 -17.70 2.08 19.96
C ILE A 58 -17.23 3.19 20.89
N ASP A 59 -16.86 2.83 22.13
CA ASP A 59 -16.35 3.75 23.17
C ASP A 59 -17.27 4.97 23.40
N ASP A 60 -18.59 4.78 23.29
CA ASP A 60 -19.61 5.84 23.43
C ASP A 60 -19.33 7.06 22.53
N ARG A 61 -18.46 6.91 21.52
CA ARG A 61 -17.96 7.99 20.68
C ARG A 61 -18.10 7.76 19.19
N TYR A 62 -17.76 6.57 18.70
CA TYR A 62 -17.67 6.32 17.27
C TYR A 62 -18.86 5.50 16.77
N ARG A 63 -19.80 6.13 16.08
CA ARG A 63 -20.95 5.45 15.46
C ARG A 63 -20.53 4.84 14.13
N VAL A 64 -20.73 3.55 13.95
CA VAL A 64 -20.47 2.82 12.71
C VAL A 64 -21.51 3.17 11.64
N VAL A 65 -21.07 3.63 10.48
CA VAL A 65 -21.94 4.02 9.36
C VAL A 65 -22.04 2.94 8.30
N ARG A 66 -20.90 2.41 7.86
CA ARG A 66 -20.83 1.32 6.87
C ARG A 66 -19.47 0.66 6.86
N ARG A 67 -19.42 -0.56 6.33
CA ARG A 67 -18.15 -1.24 6.08
C ARG A 67 -17.52 -0.69 4.79
N LEU A 68 -16.22 -0.41 4.84
CA LEU A 68 -15.43 0.06 3.69
C LEU A 68 -14.65 -1.07 3.03
N GLY A 69 -14.11 -2.00 3.82
CA GLY A 69 -13.29 -3.08 3.30
C GLY A 69 -12.91 -4.11 4.34
N GLU A 70 -12.30 -5.19 3.83
CA GLU A 70 -11.76 -6.29 4.62
C GLU A 70 -10.36 -6.60 4.09
N GLY A 71 -9.40 -6.73 5.00
CA GLY A 71 -8.05 -7.21 4.74
C GLY A 71 -7.77 -8.47 5.55
N GLY A 72 -6.70 -9.17 5.24
CA GLY A 72 -6.33 -10.41 5.94
C GLY A 72 -6.12 -10.26 7.46
N MET A 73 -5.99 -9.04 7.97
CA MET A 73 -5.66 -8.75 9.36
C MET A 73 -6.59 -7.72 10.02
N SER A 74 -7.51 -7.11 9.28
CA SER A 74 -8.37 -6.04 9.81
C SER A 74 -9.61 -5.83 8.98
N PHE A 75 -10.62 -5.24 9.62
CA PHE A 75 -11.82 -4.71 8.99
C PHE A 75 -11.79 -3.19 9.07
N VAL A 76 -12.20 -2.53 8.00
CA VAL A 76 -12.27 -1.07 7.95
C VAL A 76 -13.71 -0.63 7.77
N TYR A 77 -14.15 0.29 8.63
CA TYR A 77 -15.48 0.88 8.63
C TYR A 77 -15.40 2.39 8.49
N GLN A 78 -16.38 2.98 7.83
CA GLN A 78 -16.66 4.40 8.00
C GLN A 78 -17.46 4.57 9.27
N GLY A 79 -17.07 5.54 10.08
CA GLY A 79 -17.78 5.93 11.29
C GLY A 79 -17.95 7.44 11.39
N ARG A 80 -18.75 7.82 12.38
CA ARG A 80 -18.93 9.22 12.78
C ARG A 80 -18.41 9.41 14.19
N ASP A 81 -17.40 10.24 14.37
CA ASP A 81 -16.99 10.71 15.70
C ASP A 81 -18.04 11.68 16.21
N GLN A 82 -18.80 11.28 17.24
CA GLN A 82 -19.91 12.05 17.79
C GLN A 82 -19.42 13.24 18.63
N VAL A 83 -18.18 13.19 19.14
CA VAL A 83 -17.56 14.28 19.91
C VAL A 83 -16.99 15.34 18.98
N ALA A 84 -16.14 14.93 18.00
CA ALA A 84 -15.56 15.85 17.04
C ALA A 84 -16.51 16.22 15.90
N ASN A 85 -17.67 15.57 15.79
CA ASN A 85 -18.65 15.73 14.72
C ASN A 85 -18.04 15.60 13.32
N SER A 86 -17.15 14.62 13.12
CA SER A 86 -16.42 14.39 11.88
C SER A 86 -16.49 12.94 11.42
N ASP A 87 -16.33 12.72 10.11
CA ASP A 87 -16.25 11.37 9.57
C ASP A 87 -14.86 10.77 9.86
N VAL A 88 -14.83 9.51 10.25
CA VAL A 88 -13.60 8.75 10.56
C VAL A 88 -13.62 7.41 9.85
N ALA A 89 -12.43 6.89 9.55
CA ALA A 89 -12.23 5.48 9.25
C ALA A 89 -11.86 4.76 10.54
N ILE A 90 -12.51 3.63 10.81
CA ILE A 90 -12.30 2.79 12.00
C ILE A 90 -11.72 1.47 11.50
N LYS A 91 -10.47 1.19 11.85
CA LYS A 91 -9.78 -0.05 11.51
C LYS A 91 -9.74 -0.96 12.71
N ILE A 92 -10.45 -2.08 12.65
CA ILE A 92 -10.52 -3.08 13.73
C ILE A 92 -9.62 -4.24 13.38
N LEU A 93 -8.78 -4.62 14.32
CA LEU A 93 -7.85 -5.73 14.15
C LEU A 93 -8.53 -7.06 14.43
N THR A 94 -8.17 -8.09 13.66
CA THR A 94 -8.72 -9.43 13.88
C THR A 94 -8.24 -10.02 15.23
N PRO A 95 -9.03 -10.87 15.90
CA PRO A 95 -8.66 -11.50 17.17
C PRO A 95 -7.33 -12.28 17.09
N ARG A 96 -6.98 -12.81 15.92
CA ARG A 96 -5.71 -13.50 15.68
C ARG A 96 -4.50 -12.59 15.96
N LEU A 97 -4.62 -11.31 15.67
CA LEU A 97 -3.57 -10.32 15.95
C LEU A 97 -3.55 -9.90 17.41
N ALA A 98 -4.70 -9.89 18.06
CA ALA A 98 -4.82 -9.58 19.47
C ALA A 98 -4.34 -10.72 20.39
N ALA A 99 -4.14 -11.93 19.86
CA ALA A 99 -3.74 -13.10 20.63
C ALA A 99 -2.27 -13.08 21.12
N ASP A 100 -1.38 -12.28 20.47
CA ASP A 100 0.01 -12.13 20.92
C ASP A 100 0.22 -10.79 21.65
N PRO A 101 0.43 -10.79 22.98
CA PRO A 101 0.64 -9.57 23.75
C PRO A 101 1.83 -8.72 23.28
N ALA A 102 2.89 -9.35 22.78
CA ALA A 102 4.07 -8.64 22.29
C ALA A 102 3.75 -7.87 21.00
N SER A 103 2.95 -8.45 20.11
CA SER A 103 2.47 -7.81 18.89
C SER A 103 1.53 -6.64 19.21
N VAL A 104 0.63 -6.81 20.18
CA VAL A 104 -0.26 -5.74 20.66
C VAL A 104 0.54 -4.56 21.22
N GLN A 105 1.57 -4.82 22.03
CA GLN A 105 2.42 -3.76 22.57
C GLN A 105 3.21 -3.02 21.49
N ARG A 106 3.73 -3.74 20.51
CA ARG A 106 4.41 -3.12 19.33
C ARG A 106 3.45 -2.24 18.55
N LEU A 107 2.25 -2.75 18.26
CA LEU A 107 1.22 -1.98 17.56
C LEU A 107 0.84 -0.70 18.32
N LYS A 108 0.56 -0.78 19.62
CA LYS A 108 0.25 0.39 20.44
C LYS A 108 1.38 1.41 20.40
N ARG A 109 2.64 0.94 20.44
CA ARG A 109 3.82 1.82 20.36
C ARG A 109 3.95 2.51 18.99
N GLU A 110 3.77 1.78 17.90
CA GLU A 110 3.83 2.36 16.55
C GLU A 110 2.65 3.31 16.30
N ALA A 111 1.47 2.98 16.78
CA ALA A 111 0.31 3.85 16.69
C ALA A 111 0.51 5.18 17.43
N LEU A 112 1.11 5.16 18.65
CA LEU A 112 1.48 6.37 19.39
C LEU A 112 2.50 7.25 18.64
N LEU A 113 3.38 6.66 17.85
CA LEU A 113 4.27 7.43 16.98
C LEU A 113 3.49 8.04 15.81
N ALA A 114 2.55 7.30 15.25
CA ALA A 114 1.72 7.77 14.13
C ALA A 114 0.68 8.83 14.53
N GLU A 115 0.32 8.95 15.81
CA GLU A 115 -0.46 10.10 16.34
C GLU A 115 0.29 11.42 16.20
N ARG A 116 1.64 11.38 16.16
CA ARG A 116 2.50 12.57 16.02
C ARG A 116 2.61 13.07 14.58
N PHE A 117 2.04 12.37 13.62
CA PHE A 117 2.08 12.82 12.23
C PHE A 117 1.26 14.10 12.07
N ASP A 118 1.93 15.14 11.57
CA ASP A 118 1.33 16.42 11.22
C ASP A 118 1.85 16.85 9.84
N HIS A 119 1.37 16.15 8.81
CA HIS A 119 1.77 16.40 7.43
C HIS A 119 0.59 16.12 6.48
N PRO A 120 0.31 16.99 5.49
CA PRO A 120 -0.86 16.84 4.61
C PRO A 120 -0.86 15.57 3.76
N ASN A 121 0.30 14.99 3.51
CA ASN A 121 0.46 13.78 2.70
C ASN A 121 0.59 12.49 3.55
N VAL A 122 0.25 12.55 4.83
CA VAL A 122 0.26 11.38 5.75
C VAL A 122 -1.08 11.29 6.47
N CYS A 123 -1.67 10.11 6.47
CA CYS A 123 -2.86 9.86 7.26
C CYS A 123 -2.46 9.59 8.72
N ARG A 124 -2.77 10.53 9.61
CA ARG A 124 -2.48 10.40 11.04
C ARG A 124 -3.45 9.46 11.73
N ILE A 125 -3.04 8.86 12.84
CA ILE A 125 -3.95 8.17 13.76
C ILE A 125 -4.59 9.22 14.67
N LEU A 126 -5.91 9.14 14.85
CA LEU A 126 -6.67 10.02 15.74
C LEU A 126 -6.81 9.42 17.13
N HIS A 127 -6.97 8.11 17.20
CA HIS A 127 -7.15 7.39 18.47
C HIS A 127 -6.85 5.90 18.32
N VAL A 128 -6.40 5.29 19.41
CA VAL A 128 -6.20 3.85 19.56
C VAL A 128 -7.01 3.40 20.77
N GLY A 129 -7.93 2.48 20.58
CA GLY A 129 -8.81 1.99 21.63
C GLY A 129 -8.99 0.48 21.59
N GLU A 130 -9.81 0.01 22.53
CA GLU A 130 -10.17 -1.40 22.65
C GLU A 130 -11.69 -1.48 22.80
N THR A 131 -12.35 -2.31 22.01
CA THR A 131 -13.80 -2.49 22.09
C THR A 131 -14.17 -3.24 23.38
N ALA A 132 -15.45 -3.22 23.76
CA ALA A 132 -15.92 -3.91 24.98
C ALA A 132 -15.63 -5.43 25.00
N ASP A 133 -15.48 -6.03 23.83
CA ASP A 133 -15.11 -7.44 23.60
C ASP A 133 -13.59 -7.65 23.43
N GLY A 134 -12.78 -6.63 23.76
CA GLY A 134 -11.31 -6.75 23.81
C GLY A 134 -10.60 -6.65 22.45
N MET A 135 -11.28 -6.16 21.40
CA MET A 135 -10.64 -5.97 20.10
C MET A 135 -10.00 -4.60 19.99
N LEU A 136 -8.76 -4.58 19.51
CA LEU A 136 -8.07 -3.33 19.23
C LEU A 136 -8.64 -2.66 17.97
N TYR A 137 -8.83 -1.36 18.05
CA TYR A 137 -9.20 -0.54 16.93
C TYR A 137 -8.36 0.73 16.85
N LEU A 138 -8.27 1.27 15.64
CA LEU A 138 -7.62 2.53 15.32
C LEU A 138 -8.64 3.42 14.61
N THR A 139 -8.64 4.71 14.92
CA THR A 139 -9.39 5.69 14.15
C THR A 139 -8.46 6.65 13.42
N MET A 140 -8.85 7.05 12.23
CA MET A 140 -8.13 7.99 11.38
C MET A 140 -9.14 8.86 10.61
N PRO A 141 -8.73 9.99 10.02
CA PRO A 141 -9.61 10.79 9.16
C PRO A 141 -10.19 9.93 8.04
N TYR A 142 -11.49 10.06 7.78
CA TYR A 142 -12.09 9.46 6.59
C TYR A 142 -11.71 10.28 5.36
N LEU A 143 -10.86 9.71 4.51
CA LEU A 143 -10.40 10.35 3.28
C LEU A 143 -11.41 10.11 2.16
N ARG A 144 -12.00 11.19 1.64
CA ARG A 144 -12.96 11.14 0.52
C ARG A 144 -12.18 11.15 -0.79
N GLY A 145 -11.89 9.97 -1.31
CA GLY A 145 -11.10 9.78 -2.53
C GLY A 145 -11.08 8.32 -2.95
N GLU A 146 -10.16 7.98 -3.83
CA GLU A 146 -9.92 6.62 -4.28
C GLU A 146 -8.46 6.21 -3.99
N SER A 147 -8.16 4.92 -3.91
CA SER A 147 -6.77 4.48 -3.83
C SER A 147 -6.05 4.70 -5.17
N LEU A 148 -4.71 4.84 -5.11
CA LEU A 148 -3.90 4.90 -6.32
C LEU A 148 -4.11 3.62 -7.16
N ASN A 149 -4.25 2.45 -6.53
CA ASN A 149 -4.55 1.19 -7.20
C ASN A 149 -5.87 1.22 -7.98
N ASP A 150 -6.95 1.76 -7.37
CA ASP A 150 -8.25 1.87 -8.04
C ASP A 150 -8.17 2.83 -9.23
N SER A 151 -7.45 3.95 -9.05
CA SER A 151 -7.23 4.92 -10.11
C SER A 151 -6.40 4.35 -11.27
N GLU A 152 -5.29 3.64 -10.98
CA GLU A 152 -4.50 2.95 -12.00
C GLU A 152 -5.30 1.87 -12.72
N THR A 153 -6.11 1.12 -12.00
CA THR A 153 -6.99 0.09 -12.58
C THR A 153 -7.99 0.70 -13.57
N ARG A 154 -8.51 1.87 -13.26
CA ARG A 154 -9.49 2.57 -14.08
C ARG A 154 -8.87 3.33 -15.25
N ARG A 155 -7.72 4.00 -15.04
CA ARG A 155 -7.10 4.92 -16.00
C ARG A 155 -5.97 4.29 -16.82
N GLY A 156 -5.30 3.27 -16.30
CA GLY A 156 -4.02 2.79 -16.79
C GLY A 156 -2.84 3.69 -16.37
N PRO A 157 -1.71 3.64 -17.10
CA PRO A 157 -0.52 4.42 -16.79
C PRO A 157 -0.79 5.93 -16.79
N TYR A 158 -0.16 6.63 -15.85
CA TYR A 158 -0.34 8.07 -15.69
C TYR A 158 0.53 8.88 -16.68
N PRO A 159 0.07 10.10 -17.08
CA PRO A 159 0.96 11.10 -17.67
C PRO A 159 2.15 11.37 -16.76
N VAL A 160 3.32 11.62 -17.36
CA VAL A 160 4.58 11.75 -16.59
C VAL A 160 4.50 12.86 -15.55
N ASP A 161 3.97 14.01 -15.93
CA ASP A 161 3.80 15.19 -15.08
C ASP A 161 2.85 14.93 -13.87
N GLU A 162 1.70 14.30 -14.13
CA GLU A 162 0.76 13.92 -13.06
C GLU A 162 1.41 12.92 -12.10
N ALA A 163 2.07 11.89 -12.64
CA ALA A 163 2.74 10.87 -11.82
C ALA A 163 3.85 11.49 -10.94
N VAL A 164 4.68 12.37 -11.51
CA VAL A 164 5.73 13.06 -10.76
C VAL A 164 5.15 13.90 -9.64
N MET A 165 4.07 14.67 -9.89
CA MET A 165 3.41 15.46 -8.86
C MET A 165 2.91 14.60 -7.68
N LEU A 166 2.29 13.47 -7.97
CA LEU A 166 1.80 12.55 -6.93
C LEU A 166 2.95 11.91 -6.15
N LEU A 167 3.98 11.43 -6.85
CA LEU A 167 5.14 10.76 -6.23
C LEU A 167 5.95 11.72 -5.33
N VAL A 168 6.10 12.97 -5.73
CA VAL A 168 6.77 13.98 -4.89
C VAL A 168 5.98 14.23 -3.60
N GLN A 169 4.66 14.33 -3.66
CA GLN A 169 3.82 14.44 -2.47
C GLN A 169 3.99 13.22 -1.54
N VAL A 170 4.01 12.01 -2.10
CA VAL A 170 4.25 10.77 -1.34
C VAL A 170 5.63 10.79 -0.70
N CYS A 171 6.67 11.23 -1.43
CA CYS A 171 8.02 11.38 -0.87
C CYS A 171 8.04 12.33 0.34
N HIS A 172 7.37 13.50 0.26
CA HIS A 172 7.32 14.45 1.37
C HIS A 172 6.62 13.84 2.60
N GLY A 173 5.51 13.13 2.40
CA GLY A 173 4.83 12.42 3.48
C GLY A 173 5.71 11.35 4.13
N LEU A 174 6.39 10.52 3.33
CA LEU A 174 7.30 9.49 3.83
C LEU A 174 8.53 10.10 4.51
N GLN A 175 9.10 11.22 4.00
CA GLN A 175 10.20 11.92 4.66
C GLN A 175 9.80 12.37 6.06
N HIS A 176 8.61 12.97 6.21
CA HIS A 176 8.09 13.38 7.52
C HIS A 176 8.00 12.19 8.50
N ALA A 177 7.50 11.03 8.05
CA ALA A 177 7.45 9.83 8.90
C ALA A 177 8.85 9.32 9.25
N HIS A 178 9.79 9.31 8.29
CA HIS A 178 11.17 8.90 8.52
C HIS A 178 11.89 9.80 9.52
N ASP A 179 11.65 11.10 9.50
CA ASP A 179 12.22 12.08 10.46
C ASP A 179 11.73 11.80 11.89
N LEU A 180 10.54 11.20 12.03
CA LEU A 180 10.00 10.74 13.32
C LEU A 180 10.42 9.29 13.66
N GLY A 181 11.29 8.68 12.85
CA GLY A 181 11.78 7.31 13.04
C GLY A 181 10.78 6.21 12.65
N VAL A 182 9.74 6.55 11.89
CA VAL A 182 8.72 5.59 11.44
C VAL A 182 8.99 5.19 10.00
N ILE A 183 9.09 3.89 9.74
CA ILE A 183 9.26 3.28 8.42
C ILE A 183 7.93 2.64 8.01
N HIS A 184 7.50 2.86 6.77
CA HIS A 184 6.20 2.38 6.29
C HIS A 184 6.15 0.86 6.11
N ARG A 185 7.19 0.25 5.55
CA ARG A 185 7.40 -1.21 5.38
C ARG A 185 6.40 -1.94 4.46
N ASP A 186 5.28 -1.36 4.11
CA ASP A 186 4.22 -1.96 3.26
C ASP A 186 3.71 -0.98 2.22
N LEU A 187 4.62 -0.23 1.59
CA LEU A 187 4.27 0.76 0.58
C LEU A 187 3.80 0.07 -0.71
N LYS A 188 2.61 0.42 -1.15
CA LYS A 188 1.95 -0.11 -2.36
C LYS A 188 0.83 0.84 -2.80
N PRO A 189 0.32 0.74 -4.04
CA PRO A 189 -0.71 1.66 -4.54
C PRO A 189 -1.99 1.68 -3.71
N GLU A 190 -2.37 0.56 -3.07
CA GLU A 190 -3.55 0.48 -2.20
C GLU A 190 -3.42 1.36 -0.94
N ASN A 191 -2.18 1.63 -0.50
CA ASN A 191 -1.88 2.43 0.69
C ASN A 191 -1.61 3.91 0.38
N ILE A 192 -1.93 4.37 -0.83
CA ILE A 192 -1.85 5.77 -1.25
C ILE A 192 -3.24 6.21 -1.68
N MET A 193 -3.85 7.14 -0.94
CA MET A 193 -5.15 7.72 -1.29
C MET A 193 -4.97 8.98 -2.12
N LEU A 194 -5.78 9.11 -3.15
CA LEU A 194 -5.92 10.30 -4.00
C LEU A 194 -7.16 11.06 -3.54
N VAL A 195 -6.96 12.20 -2.92
CA VAL A 195 -8.03 13.03 -2.34
C VAL A 195 -8.15 14.31 -3.15
N PRO A 196 -9.34 14.65 -3.70
CA PRO A 196 -9.57 15.94 -4.34
C PRO A 196 -9.23 17.10 -3.40
N ASP A 197 -8.38 18.02 -3.87
CA ASP A 197 -7.94 19.18 -3.09
C ASP A 197 -7.51 20.34 -3.99
N ASP A 198 -8.34 21.34 -4.08
CA ASP A 198 -8.10 22.52 -4.92
C ASP A 198 -6.91 23.40 -4.42
N ALA A 199 -6.44 23.16 -3.20
CA ALA A 199 -5.30 23.91 -2.64
C ALA A 199 -3.93 23.39 -3.13
N VAL A 200 -3.89 22.21 -3.79
CA VAL A 200 -2.65 21.66 -4.31
C VAL A 200 -2.60 21.72 -5.84
N PRO A 201 -1.42 21.88 -6.44
CA PRO A 201 -1.26 21.80 -7.90
C PRO A 201 -1.81 20.48 -8.44
N GLY A 202 -2.56 20.54 -9.53
CA GLY A 202 -3.20 19.38 -10.13
C GLY A 202 -4.51 18.95 -9.46
N GLY A 203 -4.95 19.62 -8.37
CA GLY A 203 -6.27 19.40 -7.74
C GLY A 203 -6.40 18.07 -6.98
N ILE A 204 -5.30 17.32 -6.82
CA ILE A 204 -5.28 16.01 -6.15
C ILE A 204 -4.15 15.96 -5.13
N ARG A 205 -4.51 15.67 -3.89
CA ARG A 205 -3.57 15.39 -2.81
C ARG A 205 -3.36 13.89 -2.68
N ALA A 206 -2.09 13.44 -2.73
CA ALA A 206 -1.72 12.07 -2.40
C ALA A 206 -1.49 11.97 -0.89
N VAL A 207 -2.12 10.99 -0.23
CA VAL A 207 -2.03 10.75 1.21
C VAL A 207 -1.60 9.31 1.47
N VAL A 208 -0.47 9.12 2.12
CA VAL A 208 0.04 7.79 2.51
C VAL A 208 -0.70 7.32 3.75
N MET A 209 -1.20 6.08 3.69
CA MET A 209 -1.96 5.43 4.76
C MET A 209 -1.25 4.19 5.28
N ASP A 210 -1.75 3.67 6.41
CA ASP A 210 -1.40 2.33 6.91
C ASP A 210 0.10 2.09 7.18
N PHE A 211 0.78 3.08 7.80
CA PHE A 211 2.17 2.94 8.23
C PHE A 211 2.35 1.71 9.11
N GLY A 212 3.03 0.69 8.58
CA GLY A 212 3.63 -0.47 9.25
C GLY A 212 2.85 -1.24 10.31
N LEU A 213 1.65 -0.76 10.69
CA LEU A 213 0.86 -1.26 11.80
C LEU A 213 0.54 -2.77 11.68
N GLY A 214 0.44 -3.28 10.44
CA GLY A 214 0.22 -4.72 10.20
C GLY A 214 1.48 -5.57 10.30
N LYS A 215 2.67 -5.00 10.06
CA LYS A 215 3.97 -5.72 10.09
C LYS A 215 4.71 -5.60 11.42
N ALA A 216 4.38 -4.60 12.25
CA ALA A 216 4.82 -4.54 13.64
C ALA A 216 4.38 -5.76 14.46
N ILE A 217 3.34 -6.42 14.00
CA ILE A 217 2.69 -7.55 14.67
C ILE A 217 3.38 -8.89 14.35
N GLN A 218 4.18 -8.98 13.28
CA GLN A 218 4.91 -10.20 12.96
C GLN A 218 6.37 -10.10 13.46
N PRO A 219 6.81 -10.95 14.39
CA PRO A 219 8.24 -11.17 14.60
C PRO A 219 8.78 -11.86 13.34
N ASP A 220 9.75 -11.25 12.71
CA ASP A 220 10.28 -11.52 11.38
C ASP A 220 11.17 -12.78 11.18
N PRO A 221 11.33 -13.74 12.11
CA PRO A 221 12.01 -15.00 11.80
C PRO A 221 11.21 -15.93 10.89
N ASP A 222 9.90 -15.69 10.69
CA ASP A 222 9.03 -16.63 9.96
C ASP A 222 8.74 -16.23 8.49
N LEU A 223 9.15 -15.06 8.03
CA LEU A 223 9.13 -14.75 6.59
C LEU A 223 10.04 -15.70 5.81
N VAL A 224 11.15 -16.15 6.39
CA VAL A 224 12.04 -17.15 5.80
C VAL A 224 11.40 -18.56 5.84
N ARG A 225 10.57 -18.87 6.83
CA ARG A 225 9.77 -20.12 6.89
C ARG A 225 8.57 -20.10 5.97
N LEU A 226 8.02 -18.93 5.66
CA LEU A 226 6.90 -18.78 4.71
C LEU A 226 7.26 -19.23 3.29
N THR A 227 8.53 -19.17 2.90
CA THR A 227 8.99 -19.74 1.63
C THR A 227 8.92 -21.28 1.62
N GLN A 228 8.92 -21.92 2.78
CA GLN A 228 8.80 -23.39 2.91
C GLN A 228 7.34 -23.86 2.97
N THR A 229 6.41 -23.03 3.46
CA THR A 229 4.98 -23.40 3.57
C THR A 229 4.13 -22.90 2.40
N GLY A 230 4.67 -22.08 1.49
CA GLY A 230 3.98 -21.60 0.29
C GLY A 230 2.87 -20.55 0.53
N ILE A 231 2.67 -20.10 1.79
CA ILE A 231 1.66 -19.08 2.12
C ILE A 231 2.38 -17.74 2.30
N ILE A 232 2.30 -16.88 1.29
CA ILE A 232 2.82 -15.51 1.33
C ILE A 232 1.69 -14.59 1.81
N LEU A 233 1.82 -14.05 3.02
CA LEU A 233 0.87 -13.07 3.55
C LEU A 233 1.28 -11.65 3.09
N GLY A 234 0.41 -10.96 2.35
CA GLY A 234 0.64 -9.60 1.84
C GLY A 234 0.86 -9.55 0.34
N THR A 235 1.22 -8.38 -0.16
CA THR A 235 1.50 -8.10 -1.57
C THR A 235 3.03 -8.09 -1.76
N PRO A 236 3.66 -9.24 -2.04
CA PRO A 236 5.13 -9.34 -2.04
C PRO A 236 5.80 -8.55 -3.17
N GLU A 237 5.02 -8.04 -4.11
CA GLU A 237 5.48 -7.38 -5.32
C GLU A 237 6.18 -6.04 -5.08
N PHE A 238 5.95 -5.42 -3.92
CA PHE A 238 6.54 -4.11 -3.54
C PHE A 238 7.62 -4.23 -2.47
N MET A 239 7.87 -5.44 -1.93
CA MET A 239 8.90 -5.67 -0.90
C MET A 239 10.29 -5.39 -1.44
N SER A 240 11.12 -4.75 -0.62
CA SER A 240 12.55 -4.58 -0.90
C SER A 240 13.33 -5.89 -0.78
N PRO A 241 14.54 -6.00 -1.40
CA PRO A 241 15.38 -7.20 -1.27
C PRO A 241 15.71 -7.58 0.16
N GLU A 242 16.00 -6.60 1.03
CA GLU A 242 16.26 -6.82 2.46
C GLU A 242 15.03 -7.32 3.21
N GLN A 243 13.84 -6.86 2.84
CA GLN A 243 12.58 -7.40 3.39
C GLN A 243 12.37 -8.87 2.99
N VAL A 244 12.65 -9.20 1.73
CA VAL A 244 12.55 -10.58 1.24
C VAL A 244 13.56 -11.52 1.94
N ARG A 245 14.75 -10.99 2.29
CA ARG A 245 15.80 -11.77 3.00
C ARG A 245 15.62 -11.81 4.51
N GLY A 246 14.68 -11.03 5.09
CA GLY A 246 14.55 -10.88 6.54
C GLY A 246 15.76 -10.16 7.17
N GLU A 247 16.41 -9.28 6.42
CA GLU A 247 17.54 -8.46 6.89
C GLU A 247 17.03 -7.21 7.61
N LYS A 248 17.96 -6.45 8.22
CA LYS A 248 17.62 -5.21 8.89
C LYS A 248 17.04 -4.18 7.90
N ILE A 249 15.86 -3.68 8.20
CA ILE A 249 15.11 -2.72 7.40
C ILE A 249 15.38 -1.31 7.92
N ASP A 250 15.56 -0.35 7.00
CA ASP A 250 15.57 1.08 7.29
C ASP A 250 14.73 1.88 6.29
N ALA A 251 14.77 3.21 6.37
CA ALA A 251 14.00 4.13 5.51
C ALA A 251 14.22 3.88 4.00
N ARG A 252 15.35 3.32 3.61
CA ARG A 252 15.70 3.03 2.20
C ARG A 252 14.93 1.84 1.64
N SER A 253 14.28 1.04 2.48
CA SER A 253 13.34 0.00 2.05
C SER A 253 12.07 0.61 1.47
N ASP A 254 11.58 1.72 2.06
CA ASP A 254 10.44 2.47 1.52
C ASP A 254 10.80 3.16 0.19
N ILE A 255 12.05 3.62 0.04
CA ILE A 255 12.54 4.17 -1.24
C ILE A 255 12.48 3.13 -2.36
N PHE A 256 12.86 1.89 -2.07
CA PHE A 256 12.72 0.79 -3.02
C PHE A 256 11.24 0.54 -3.35
N GLY A 257 10.38 0.43 -2.34
CA GLY A 257 8.94 0.21 -2.52
C GLY A 257 8.30 1.31 -3.37
N LEU A 258 8.62 2.59 -3.07
CA LEU A 258 8.13 3.73 -3.87
C LEU A 258 8.69 3.70 -5.30
N GLY A 259 9.93 3.25 -5.50
CA GLY A 259 10.50 3.03 -6.82
C GLY A 259 9.71 2.00 -7.65
N VAL A 260 9.23 0.93 -7.01
CA VAL A 260 8.36 -0.07 -7.66
C VAL A 260 6.99 0.53 -7.99
N VAL A 261 6.37 1.26 -7.05
CA VAL A 261 5.11 1.98 -7.29
C VAL A 261 5.26 2.98 -8.43
N ALA A 262 6.34 3.76 -8.45
CA ALA A 262 6.62 4.73 -9.51
C ALA A 262 6.79 4.07 -10.88
N PHE A 263 7.49 2.95 -10.93
CA PHE A 263 7.64 2.18 -12.18
C PHE A 263 6.27 1.72 -12.70
N GLU A 264 5.42 1.17 -11.83
CA GLU A 264 4.07 0.73 -12.19
C GLU A 264 3.22 1.92 -12.64
N LEU A 265 3.25 3.03 -11.92
CA LEU A 265 2.50 4.24 -12.23
C LEU A 265 2.85 4.83 -13.61
N PHE A 266 4.14 4.80 -13.98
CA PHE A 266 4.57 5.26 -15.30
C PHE A 266 4.27 4.27 -16.42
N THR A 267 4.37 2.95 -16.17
CA THR A 267 4.39 1.94 -17.23
C THR A 267 3.15 1.04 -17.27
N GLY A 268 2.36 1.01 -16.21
CA GLY A 268 1.25 0.06 -16.01
C GLY A 268 1.71 -1.38 -15.78
N GLN A 269 3.00 -1.61 -15.51
CA GLN A 269 3.58 -2.94 -15.31
C GLN A 269 4.53 -2.94 -14.10
N LEU A 270 4.71 -4.11 -13.48
CA LEU A 270 5.70 -4.28 -12.43
C LEU A 270 7.12 -4.43 -13.01
N PRO A 271 8.15 -3.84 -12.34
CA PRO A 271 9.54 -3.89 -12.81
C PRO A 271 10.16 -5.28 -12.70
N PHE A 272 9.68 -6.10 -11.75
CA PHE A 272 10.16 -7.45 -11.48
C PHE A 272 9.04 -8.43 -11.76
N ALA A 273 8.98 -8.96 -12.97
CA ALA A 273 7.96 -9.91 -13.38
C ALA A 273 8.42 -11.35 -13.14
N GLY A 274 7.52 -12.16 -12.60
CA GLY A 274 7.62 -13.63 -12.50
C GLY A 274 6.24 -14.24 -12.81
N ARG A 275 6.22 -15.54 -13.16
CA ARG A 275 4.96 -16.27 -13.38
C ARG A 275 4.20 -16.49 -12.08
N THR A 276 4.91 -16.48 -10.97
CA THR A 276 4.40 -16.65 -9.61
C THR A 276 4.93 -15.54 -8.72
N SER A 277 4.28 -15.27 -7.59
CA SER A 277 4.77 -14.34 -6.57
C SER A 277 6.18 -14.72 -6.09
N GLN A 278 6.47 -16.02 -5.98
CA GLN A 278 7.80 -16.51 -5.60
C GLN A 278 8.86 -16.18 -6.66
N GLU A 279 8.57 -16.37 -7.95
CA GLU A 279 9.47 -15.98 -9.05
C GLU A 279 9.70 -14.48 -9.07
N SER A 280 8.65 -13.67 -8.85
CA SER A 280 8.76 -12.21 -8.74
C SER A 280 9.64 -11.77 -7.57
N MET A 281 9.53 -12.43 -6.40
CA MET A 281 10.43 -12.22 -5.26
C MET A 281 11.88 -12.59 -5.60
N MET A 282 12.10 -13.74 -6.21
CA MET A 282 13.44 -14.22 -6.59
C MET A 282 14.08 -13.32 -7.66
N SER A 283 13.30 -12.77 -8.59
CA SER A 283 13.82 -11.86 -9.60
C SER A 283 14.39 -10.57 -8.99
N ARG A 284 13.79 -10.06 -7.89
CA ARG A 284 14.33 -8.92 -7.13
C ARG A 284 15.65 -9.21 -6.45
N LEU A 285 15.84 -10.44 -5.97
CA LEU A 285 17.08 -10.83 -5.29
C LEU A 285 18.25 -11.03 -6.26
N ARG A 286 17.98 -11.29 -7.54
CA ARG A 286 18.99 -11.70 -8.53
C ARG A 286 19.15 -10.73 -9.70
N GLY A 287 18.13 -9.92 -9.98
CA GLY A 287 18.00 -9.17 -11.22
C GLY A 287 18.02 -7.66 -11.06
N ARG A 288 18.19 -7.01 -12.19
CA ARG A 288 17.89 -5.59 -12.37
C ARG A 288 16.41 -5.46 -12.71
N PRO A 289 15.76 -4.32 -12.37
CA PRO A 289 14.42 -4.05 -12.84
C PRO A 289 14.42 -4.05 -14.37
N ARG A 290 13.29 -4.38 -14.97
CA ARG A 290 13.07 -4.16 -16.40
C ARG A 290 13.34 -2.69 -16.73
N ALA A 291 13.96 -2.41 -17.89
CA ALA A 291 14.13 -1.04 -18.34
C ALA A 291 12.74 -0.39 -18.58
N ALA A 292 12.44 0.72 -17.90
CA ALA A 292 11.13 1.37 -18.01
C ALA A 292 10.84 1.82 -19.45
N ARG A 293 11.85 2.27 -20.17
CA ARG A 293 11.76 2.67 -21.58
C ARG A 293 11.55 1.50 -22.54
N SER A 294 11.80 0.27 -22.13
CA SER A 294 11.42 -0.91 -22.94
C SER A 294 9.91 -1.15 -22.92
N VAL A 295 9.20 -0.62 -21.91
CA VAL A 295 7.74 -0.70 -21.77
C VAL A 295 7.08 0.59 -22.27
N ARG A 296 7.65 1.73 -21.91
CA ARG A 296 7.18 3.08 -22.29
C ARG A 296 8.33 3.86 -22.96
N PRO A 297 8.50 3.76 -24.29
CA PRO A 297 9.65 4.34 -25.00
C PRO A 297 9.76 5.87 -24.93
N ASP A 298 8.63 6.57 -24.73
CA ASP A 298 8.54 8.03 -24.58
C ASP A 298 8.93 8.54 -23.19
N LEU A 299 9.20 7.64 -22.23
CA LEU A 299 9.62 8.04 -20.90
C LEU A 299 11.00 8.72 -20.95
N PRO A 300 11.18 9.90 -20.30
CA PRO A 300 12.48 10.55 -20.23
C PRO A 300 13.57 9.63 -19.69
N SER A 301 14.74 9.62 -20.33
CA SER A 301 15.87 8.76 -19.92
C SER A 301 16.33 9.06 -18.48
N ARG A 302 16.20 10.30 -18.05
CA ARG A 302 16.50 10.71 -16.68
C ARG A 302 15.56 10.07 -15.67
N LEU A 303 14.26 9.96 -15.97
CA LEU A 303 13.31 9.24 -15.08
C LEU A 303 13.65 7.75 -14.97
N GLU A 304 14.04 7.11 -16.07
CA GLU A 304 14.51 5.71 -16.00
C GLU A 304 15.73 5.57 -15.09
N ALA A 305 16.68 6.51 -15.15
CA ALA A 305 17.85 6.51 -14.25
C ALA A 305 17.44 6.69 -12.79
N VAL A 306 16.48 7.60 -12.52
CA VAL A 306 15.91 7.83 -11.18
C VAL A 306 15.25 6.55 -10.63
N LEU A 307 14.42 5.89 -11.43
CA LEU A 307 13.77 4.63 -11.05
C LEU A 307 14.79 3.51 -10.78
N ASN A 308 15.79 3.37 -11.64
CA ASN A 308 16.84 2.36 -11.48
C ASN A 308 17.65 2.58 -10.19
N ARG A 309 17.93 3.84 -9.82
CA ARG A 309 18.61 4.18 -8.58
C ARG A 309 17.74 3.86 -7.36
N ALA A 310 16.46 4.24 -7.37
CA ALA A 310 15.54 3.94 -6.26
C ALA A 310 15.42 2.43 -6.02
N MET A 311 15.40 1.63 -7.09
CA MET A 311 15.28 0.18 -7.06
C MET A 311 16.62 -0.57 -7.05
N ALA A 312 17.73 0.09 -6.72
CA ALA A 312 19.04 -0.59 -6.62
C ALA A 312 19.00 -1.71 -5.58
N LEU A 313 19.72 -2.82 -5.85
CA LEU A 313 19.72 -4.01 -4.99
C LEU A 313 20.28 -3.70 -3.60
N SER A 314 21.42 -2.98 -3.55
CA SER A 314 22.03 -2.53 -2.29
C SER A 314 21.38 -1.22 -1.83
N PRO A 315 20.93 -1.12 -0.55
CA PRO A 315 20.42 0.12 0.01
C PRO A 315 21.40 1.31 -0.12
N ASP A 316 22.71 1.07 -0.05
CA ASP A 316 23.73 2.11 -0.16
C ASP A 316 23.81 2.74 -1.56
N GLN A 317 23.32 2.04 -2.57
CA GLN A 317 23.26 2.54 -3.96
C GLN A 317 21.97 3.32 -4.26
N ARG A 318 20.99 3.27 -3.37
CA ARG A 318 19.71 4.00 -3.47
C ARG A 318 19.89 5.47 -3.06
N TYR A 319 18.81 6.22 -3.15
CA TYR A 319 18.69 7.50 -2.45
C TYR A 319 18.82 7.28 -0.95
N GLN A 320 19.43 8.24 -0.23
CA GLN A 320 19.62 8.11 1.22
C GLN A 320 18.52 8.83 2.01
N SER A 321 17.62 9.55 1.32
CA SER A 321 16.41 10.15 1.88
C SER A 321 15.30 10.21 0.83
N MET A 322 14.05 10.31 1.27
CA MET A 322 12.92 10.55 0.38
C MET A 322 12.99 11.94 -0.25
N GLN A 323 13.57 12.92 0.45
CA GLN A 323 13.78 14.25 -0.11
C GLN A 323 14.70 14.21 -1.33
N ALA A 324 15.82 13.50 -1.27
CA ALA A 324 16.73 13.36 -2.41
C ALA A 324 16.06 12.62 -3.61
N PHE A 325 15.16 11.68 -3.33
CA PHE A 325 14.37 11.02 -4.36
C PHE A 325 13.35 11.98 -4.98
N ALA A 326 12.66 12.77 -4.17
CA ALA A 326 11.71 13.80 -4.63
C ALA A 326 12.40 14.85 -5.54
N ASP A 327 13.57 15.33 -5.12
CA ASP A 327 14.34 16.34 -5.87
C ASP A 327 14.71 15.82 -7.27
N ASP A 328 15.20 14.59 -7.37
CA ASP A 328 15.56 13.98 -8.65
C ASP A 328 14.32 13.67 -9.52
N LEU A 329 13.19 13.24 -8.93
CA LEU A 329 11.92 13.09 -9.64
C LEU A 329 11.44 14.41 -10.23
N GLY A 330 11.41 15.48 -9.41
CA GLY A 330 10.93 16.80 -9.84
C GLY A 330 11.80 17.45 -10.91
N THR A 331 13.11 17.15 -10.93
CA THR A 331 14.02 17.67 -11.96
C THR A 331 14.09 16.80 -13.21
N ALA A 332 13.56 15.60 -13.19
CA ALA A 332 13.55 14.69 -14.32
C ALA A 332 12.40 14.98 -15.33
N ASP A 333 11.49 15.89 -14.99
CA ASP A 333 10.49 16.41 -15.91
C ASP A 333 11.15 17.40 -16.91
N GLU A 334 11.50 16.90 -18.09
CA GLU A 334 12.17 17.67 -19.16
C GLU A 334 11.34 18.87 -19.66
N LYS A 335 10.02 18.86 -19.47
CA LYS A 335 9.13 19.96 -19.87
C LYS A 335 9.12 21.13 -18.87
N GLY A 336 9.81 20.99 -17.74
CA GLY A 336 9.96 22.04 -16.75
C GLY A 336 8.65 22.48 -16.09
N PHE A 337 7.61 21.64 -16.17
CA PHE A 337 6.30 21.91 -15.57
C PHE A 337 6.43 22.08 -14.05
N PHE A 338 7.24 21.24 -13.42
CA PHE A 338 7.51 21.31 -11.99
C PHE A 338 8.23 22.60 -11.58
N ARG A 339 9.21 23.06 -12.38
CA ARG A 339 9.89 24.35 -12.16
C ARG A 339 8.94 25.56 -12.27
N ARG A 340 7.93 25.49 -13.15
CA ARG A 340 6.93 26.57 -13.30
C ARG A 340 5.95 26.62 -12.14
N LEU A 341 5.62 25.48 -11.53
CA LEU A 341 4.63 25.38 -10.44
C LEU A 341 5.25 25.67 -9.06
N PHE A 342 6.49 25.28 -8.80
CA PHE A 342 7.12 25.34 -7.47
C PHE A 342 8.28 26.33 -7.35
N GLY A 343 8.62 27.07 -8.42
CA GLY A 343 9.44 28.28 -8.34
C GLY A 343 10.88 28.10 -7.85
N ARG A 344 11.54 26.98 -8.20
CA ARG A 344 13.01 26.83 -8.00
C ARG A 344 13.67 26.26 -9.22
#